data_86acc724155db01db3cefb700ca13585
#
_entry.id   86acc724155db01db3cefb700ca13585
#
_cell.length_a   1.000
_cell.length_b   1.000
_cell.length_c   1.000
_cell.angle_alpha   90.00
_cell.angle_beta   90.00
_cell.angle_gamma   90.00
#
_symmetry.space_group_name_H-M   'P 1'
#
loop_
_entity.id
_entity.type
_entity.pdbx_description
1 polymer ?
#
loop_
_entity_poly.entity_id
_entity_poly.type
_entity_poly.pdbx_seq_one_letter_code
_entity_poly.pdbx_strand_id
1 'polypeptide(L)'
;MALKKKLIFLWTLALYLVASRLPKAFGKVIPRVPTINDPEFKNGFLNSHNEARRKVHPPASNMNQLSWDKSLAKLAKSWTKECKFSHNPCTSKRHGCTKDYDYIGENIYLGKIDARPEDVVFSWYNETKDYNFDDNTCTKTCGHYTQVVWADTLKIGCAISNCPHLTGYSAGLFVCNYAPAGNFRGSKPYITGKPCSMCGEKECVNSLCCKHSRNTPSQQKTCHLLVLGFVLQRLL
;
A
#
# COMPACT_ATOMS: atom_id res chain seq x y z
N MET A 1 61.60 22.91 28.23
CA MET A 1 60.15 22.70 28.39
C MET A 1 59.35 23.16 27.18
N ALA A 2 59.62 24.29 26.56
CA ALA A 2 58.87 24.85 25.43
C ALA A 2 58.88 23.99 24.15
N LEU A 3 60.03 23.35 23.84
CA LEU A 3 60.15 22.53 22.61
C LEU A 3 59.30 21.27 22.64
N LYS A 4 59.20 20.57 23.78
CA LYS A 4 58.34 19.41 23.97
C LYS A 4 56.85 19.75 23.80
N LYS A 5 56.43 20.92 24.31
CA LYS A 5 55.02 21.38 24.16
C LYS A 5 54.68 21.69 22.70
N LYS A 6 55.59 22.32 21.92
CA LYS A 6 55.39 22.55 20.49
C LYS A 6 55.32 21.25 19.67
N LEU A 7 56.15 20.25 20.01
CA LEU A 7 56.11 18.96 19.31
C LEU A 7 54.80 18.24 19.55
N ILE A 8 54.31 18.19 20.79
CA ILE A 8 53.00 17.57 21.15
C ILE A 8 51.89 18.27 20.40
N PHE A 9 51.86 19.59 20.34
CA PHE A 9 50.84 20.36 19.63
C PHE A 9 50.83 20.06 18.12
N LEU A 10 52.00 19.97 17.48
CA LEU A 10 52.13 19.63 16.08
C LEU A 10 51.65 18.19 15.77
N TRP A 11 51.94 17.22 16.65
CA TRP A 11 51.47 15.87 16.54
C TRP A 11 49.94 15.74 16.70
N THR A 12 49.35 16.47 17.66
CA THR A 12 47.90 16.49 17.85
C THR A 12 47.19 17.16 16.68
N LEU A 13 47.75 18.22 16.11
CA LEU A 13 47.20 18.88 14.92
C LEU A 13 47.30 17.98 13.68
N ALA A 14 48.42 17.28 13.49
CA ALA A 14 48.59 16.33 12.40
C ALA A 14 47.62 15.16 12.49
N LEU A 15 47.42 14.59 13.68
CA LEU A 15 46.45 13.52 13.91
C LEU A 15 45.02 13.99 13.66
N TYR A 16 44.65 15.23 14.06
CA TYR A 16 43.36 15.82 13.79
C TYR A 16 43.11 16.02 12.29
N LEU A 17 44.12 16.50 11.55
CA LEU A 17 44.02 16.68 10.10
C LEU A 17 43.94 15.34 9.33
N VAL A 18 44.62 14.29 9.81
CA VAL A 18 44.48 12.94 9.24
C VAL A 18 43.14 12.36 9.54
N ALA A 19 42.62 12.47 10.78
CA ALA A 19 41.30 12.00 11.18
C ALA A 19 40.17 12.72 10.43
N SER A 20 40.36 14.04 10.15
CA SER A 20 39.33 14.81 9.39
C SER A 20 39.29 14.47 7.88
N ARG A 21 40.37 13.85 7.36
CA ARG A 21 40.43 13.40 5.96
C ARG A 21 40.04 11.93 5.74
N LEU A 22 39.78 11.17 6.82
CA LEU A 22 39.23 9.83 6.66
C LEU A 22 37.82 9.95 6.02
N PRO A 23 37.58 9.32 4.85
CA PRO A 23 36.25 9.33 4.28
C PRO A 23 35.32 8.72 5.34
N LYS A 24 34.30 9.48 5.74
CA LYS A 24 33.21 8.91 6.54
C LYS A 24 32.72 7.73 5.73
N ALA A 25 32.97 6.51 6.19
CA ALA A 25 32.42 5.31 5.59
C ALA A 25 30.89 5.47 5.69
N PHE A 26 30.28 6.01 4.65
CA PHE A 26 28.83 5.94 4.46
C PHE A 26 28.55 4.45 4.26
N GLY A 27 28.30 3.75 5.36
CA GLY A 27 27.76 2.41 5.31
C GLY A 27 26.51 2.48 4.44
N LYS A 28 26.50 1.75 3.32
CA LYS A 28 25.33 1.63 2.46
C LYS A 28 24.21 1.08 3.33
N VAL A 29 23.32 1.96 3.80
CA VAL A 29 22.14 1.56 4.58
C VAL A 29 21.31 0.70 3.64
N ILE A 30 21.35 -0.61 3.87
CA ILE A 30 20.48 -1.53 3.14
C ILE A 30 19.06 -1.24 3.63
N PRO A 31 18.14 -0.80 2.74
CA PRO A 31 16.78 -0.50 3.16
C PRO A 31 16.16 -1.73 3.83
N ARG A 32 15.64 -1.54 5.03
CA ARG A 32 14.92 -2.59 5.74
C ARG A 32 13.63 -2.88 5.00
N VAL A 33 13.45 -4.12 4.53
CA VAL A 33 12.21 -4.55 3.90
C VAL A 33 11.09 -4.56 4.96
N PRO A 34 10.01 -3.80 4.78
CA PRO A 34 8.91 -3.79 5.73
C PRO A 34 8.26 -5.16 5.89
N THR A 35 7.69 -5.41 7.06
CA THR A 35 6.93 -6.62 7.34
C THR A 35 5.43 -6.35 7.27
N ILE A 36 4.62 -7.40 7.13
CA ILE A 36 3.15 -7.31 7.15
C ILE A 36 2.58 -6.84 8.52
N ASN A 37 3.41 -6.79 9.56
CA ASN A 37 3.03 -6.32 10.91
C ASN A 37 3.49 -4.87 11.14
N ASP A 38 4.27 -4.29 10.23
CA ASP A 38 4.73 -2.92 10.32
C ASP A 38 3.54 -1.96 10.20
N PRO A 39 3.27 -1.12 11.21
CA PRO A 39 2.12 -0.22 11.19
C PRO A 39 2.17 0.80 10.04
N GLU A 40 3.35 1.34 9.73
CA GLU A 40 3.53 2.34 8.66
C GLU A 40 3.23 1.70 7.29
N PHE A 41 3.80 0.54 7.01
CA PHE A 41 3.54 -0.22 5.78
C PHE A 41 2.05 -0.56 5.63
N LYS A 42 1.44 -1.13 6.68
CA LYS A 42 0.03 -1.49 6.71
C LYS A 42 -0.88 -0.28 6.49
N ASN A 43 -0.65 0.79 7.26
CA ASN A 43 -1.50 1.99 7.22
C ASN A 43 -1.29 2.76 5.92
N GLY A 44 -0.08 2.79 5.37
CA GLY A 44 0.21 3.37 4.07
C GLY A 44 -0.64 2.74 2.97
N PHE A 45 -0.64 1.41 2.84
CA PHE A 45 -1.50 0.73 1.87
C PHE A 45 -2.98 0.94 2.13
N LEU A 46 -3.44 0.72 3.36
CA LEU A 46 -4.87 0.82 3.69
C LEU A 46 -5.42 2.23 3.45
N ASN A 47 -4.70 3.26 3.90
CA ASN A 47 -5.13 4.64 3.78
C ASN A 47 -5.12 5.11 2.32
N SER A 48 -4.09 4.76 1.54
CA SER A 48 -4.00 5.12 0.13
C SER A 48 -5.11 4.49 -0.70
N HIS A 49 -5.47 3.23 -0.43
CA HIS A 49 -6.63 2.61 -1.07
C HIS A 49 -7.94 3.31 -0.72
N ASN A 50 -8.18 3.58 0.56
CA ASN A 50 -9.39 4.26 0.99
C ASN A 50 -9.46 5.70 0.48
N GLU A 51 -8.30 6.37 0.33
CA GLU A 51 -8.21 7.67 -0.31
C GLU A 51 -8.57 7.61 -1.81
N ALA A 52 -8.05 6.63 -2.55
CA ALA A 52 -8.39 6.40 -3.95
C ALA A 52 -9.91 6.14 -4.13
N ARG A 53 -10.48 5.30 -3.27
CA ARG A 53 -11.89 4.90 -3.32
C ARG A 53 -12.86 6.06 -3.08
N ARG A 54 -12.51 7.01 -2.21
CA ARG A 54 -13.36 8.19 -1.96
C ARG A 54 -13.31 9.24 -3.07
N LYS A 55 -12.28 9.18 -3.93
CA LYS A 55 -12.02 10.17 -4.99
C LYS A 55 -12.44 9.71 -6.39
N VAL A 56 -13.15 8.59 -6.51
CA VAL A 56 -13.59 8.08 -7.82
C VAL A 56 -14.47 9.10 -8.55
N HIS A 57 -14.32 9.13 -9.85
CA HIS A 57 -15.18 9.91 -10.73
C HIS A 57 -15.66 9.05 -11.91
N PRO A 58 -16.98 8.95 -12.14
CA PRO A 58 -18.10 9.59 -11.41
C PRO A 58 -18.18 9.10 -9.95
N PRO A 59 -18.84 9.86 -9.04
CA PRO A 59 -18.94 9.49 -7.63
C PRO A 59 -19.66 8.15 -7.43
N ALA A 60 -19.22 7.36 -6.44
CA ALA A 60 -19.80 6.07 -6.10
C ALA A 60 -20.85 6.17 -4.98
N SER A 61 -22.01 5.54 -5.18
CA SER A 61 -23.10 5.48 -4.18
C SER A 61 -22.89 4.39 -3.12
N ASN A 62 -22.12 3.33 -3.43
CA ASN A 62 -22.00 2.10 -2.63
C ASN A 62 -20.56 1.76 -2.20
N MET A 63 -19.62 2.70 -2.29
CA MET A 63 -18.19 2.43 -2.05
C MET A 63 -17.91 2.05 -0.60
N ASN A 64 -17.52 0.80 -0.35
CA ASN A 64 -17.15 0.35 0.99
C ASN A 64 -15.74 0.79 1.37
N GLN A 65 -15.56 1.14 2.66
CA GLN A 65 -14.23 1.31 3.24
C GLN A 65 -13.54 -0.05 3.39
N LEU A 66 -12.30 -0.13 2.97
CA LEU A 66 -11.46 -1.30 3.18
C LEU A 66 -10.95 -1.37 4.62
N SER A 67 -10.78 -2.59 5.10
CA SER A 67 -10.08 -2.90 6.34
C SER A 67 -8.94 -3.89 6.09
N TRP A 68 -7.90 -3.82 6.94
CA TRP A 68 -6.76 -4.72 6.81
C TRP A 68 -7.09 -6.13 7.26
N ASP A 69 -6.66 -7.11 6.47
CA ASP A 69 -6.77 -8.53 6.77
C ASP A 69 -5.40 -9.19 6.82
N LYS A 70 -5.07 -9.76 7.97
CA LYS A 70 -3.76 -10.40 8.20
C LYS A 70 -3.59 -11.69 7.41
N SER A 71 -4.67 -12.40 7.13
CA SER A 71 -4.62 -13.66 6.35
C SER A 71 -4.31 -13.36 4.89
N LEU A 72 -4.94 -12.33 4.32
CA LEU A 72 -4.62 -11.83 2.97
C LEU A 72 -3.18 -11.32 2.89
N ALA A 73 -2.69 -10.60 3.92
CA ALA A 73 -1.31 -10.14 3.97
C ALA A 73 -0.29 -11.31 4.06
N LYS A 74 -0.61 -12.37 4.79
CA LYS A 74 0.21 -13.59 4.82
C LYS A 74 0.22 -14.30 3.47
N LEU A 75 -0.92 -14.38 2.80
CA LEU A 75 -1.04 -14.94 1.46
C LEU A 75 -0.17 -14.16 0.46
N ALA A 76 -0.28 -12.81 0.46
CA ALA A 76 0.57 -11.94 -0.33
C ALA A 76 2.06 -12.15 -0.02
N LYS A 77 2.43 -12.27 1.28
CA LYS A 77 3.82 -12.51 1.69
C LYS A 77 4.36 -13.85 1.23
N SER A 78 3.54 -14.88 1.25
CA SER A 78 3.91 -16.19 0.72
C SER A 78 4.24 -16.10 -0.77
N TRP A 79 3.38 -15.43 -1.55
CA TRP A 79 3.57 -15.29 -2.98
C TRP A 79 4.75 -14.40 -3.36
N THR A 80 4.94 -13.25 -2.67
CA THR A 80 6.07 -12.36 -2.96
C THR A 80 7.43 -13.03 -2.75
N LYS A 81 7.54 -14.04 -1.86
CA LYS A 81 8.77 -14.80 -1.63
C LYS A 81 9.19 -15.66 -2.80
N GLU A 82 8.24 -16.05 -3.67
CA GLU A 82 8.53 -16.78 -4.89
C GLU A 82 9.26 -15.92 -5.93
N CYS A 83 9.22 -14.59 -5.74
CA CYS A 83 9.83 -13.63 -6.66
C CYS A 83 9.45 -13.87 -8.12
N LYS A 84 8.19 -14.16 -8.38
CA LYS A 84 7.61 -14.31 -9.72
C LYS A 84 6.74 -13.09 -10.03
N PHE A 85 7.06 -12.36 -11.08
CA PHE A 85 6.23 -11.24 -11.54
C PHE A 85 5.03 -11.77 -12.37
N SER A 86 4.14 -12.47 -11.69
CA SER A 86 2.91 -13.04 -12.23
C SER A 86 1.89 -13.20 -11.11
N HIS A 87 0.61 -13.30 -11.47
CA HIS A 87 -0.44 -13.56 -10.49
C HIS A 87 -0.28 -14.92 -9.81
N ASN A 88 -0.66 -14.97 -8.53
CA ASN A 88 -0.72 -16.22 -7.78
C ASN A 88 -1.78 -17.14 -8.42
N PRO A 89 -1.42 -18.36 -8.87
CA PRO A 89 -2.36 -19.26 -9.53
C PRO A 89 -3.58 -19.64 -8.69
N CYS A 90 -3.52 -19.49 -7.37
CA CYS A 90 -4.68 -19.76 -6.51
C CYS A 90 -5.81 -18.76 -6.73
N THR A 91 -5.53 -17.52 -7.15
CA THR A 91 -6.54 -16.45 -7.34
C THR A 91 -7.54 -16.75 -8.46
N SER A 92 -7.13 -17.55 -9.45
CA SER A 92 -7.98 -17.94 -10.58
C SER A 92 -8.90 -19.14 -10.28
N LYS A 93 -8.77 -19.75 -9.11
CA LYS A 93 -9.53 -20.94 -8.71
C LYS A 93 -10.52 -20.61 -7.61
N ARG A 94 -11.76 -21.07 -7.76
CA ARG A 94 -12.76 -20.94 -6.70
C ARG A 94 -12.27 -21.62 -5.42
N HIS A 95 -12.28 -20.92 -4.30
CA HIS A 95 -11.69 -21.34 -3.02
C HIS A 95 -10.21 -21.77 -3.09
N GLY A 96 -9.49 -21.36 -4.15
CA GLY A 96 -8.10 -21.78 -4.39
C GLY A 96 -7.11 -21.23 -3.37
N CYS A 97 -7.30 -19.98 -2.92
CA CYS A 97 -6.42 -19.33 -1.96
C CYS A 97 -6.89 -19.49 -0.50
N THR A 98 -8.20 -19.56 -0.28
CA THR A 98 -8.83 -19.66 1.04
C THR A 98 -10.24 -20.24 0.90
N LYS A 99 -10.75 -20.84 1.97
CA LYS A 99 -12.13 -21.32 2.03
C LYS A 99 -13.14 -20.21 2.35
N ASP A 100 -12.66 -19.07 2.88
CA ASP A 100 -13.51 -17.97 3.37
C ASP A 100 -14.10 -17.13 2.24
N TYR A 101 -13.47 -17.16 1.04
CA TYR A 101 -13.90 -16.39 -0.13
C TYR A 101 -13.82 -17.24 -1.39
N ASP A 102 -14.81 -17.08 -2.27
CA ASP A 102 -14.85 -17.81 -3.55
C ASP A 102 -13.61 -17.49 -4.39
N TYR A 103 -13.28 -16.21 -4.51
CA TYR A 103 -12.12 -15.70 -5.24
C TYR A 103 -11.41 -14.60 -4.46
N ILE A 104 -10.11 -14.51 -4.65
CA ILE A 104 -9.26 -13.43 -4.14
C ILE A 104 -8.77 -12.60 -5.33
N GLY A 105 -8.97 -11.28 -5.25
CA GLY A 105 -8.37 -10.34 -6.18
C GLY A 105 -6.90 -10.09 -5.84
N GLU A 106 -6.11 -9.66 -6.83
CA GLU A 106 -4.69 -9.42 -6.64
C GLU A 106 -4.19 -8.28 -7.54
N ASN A 107 -3.43 -7.34 -6.96
CA ASN A 107 -2.62 -6.38 -7.69
C ASN A 107 -1.14 -6.63 -7.40
N ILE A 108 -0.31 -6.51 -8.43
CA ILE A 108 1.14 -6.71 -8.36
C ILE A 108 1.86 -5.45 -8.83
N TYR A 109 2.93 -5.09 -8.14
CA TYR A 109 3.82 -4.00 -8.54
C TYR A 109 5.28 -4.44 -8.38
N LEU A 110 6.09 -4.17 -9.40
CA LEU A 110 7.54 -4.39 -9.38
C LEU A 110 8.23 -3.03 -9.50
N GLY A 111 9.05 -2.68 -8.53
CA GLY A 111 9.74 -1.40 -8.51
C GLY A 111 10.86 -1.34 -7.48
N LYS A 112 11.20 -0.16 -7.02
CA LYS A 112 12.23 0.02 -6.00
C LYS A 112 11.82 -0.65 -4.70
N ILE A 113 12.77 -1.27 -3.98
CA ILE A 113 12.52 -1.95 -2.71
C ILE A 113 12.06 -0.99 -1.60
N ASP A 114 12.41 0.28 -1.71
CA ASP A 114 12.06 1.36 -0.80
C ASP A 114 10.88 2.22 -1.28
N ALA A 115 10.15 1.76 -2.32
CA ALA A 115 8.96 2.45 -2.77
C ALA A 115 7.92 2.49 -1.64
N ARG A 116 7.33 3.66 -1.43
CA ARG A 116 6.31 3.85 -0.40
C ARG A 116 5.00 3.20 -0.84
N PRO A 117 4.20 2.68 0.09
CA PRO A 117 2.86 2.13 -0.20
C PRO A 117 1.99 3.08 -1.01
N GLU A 118 2.06 4.39 -0.71
CA GLU A 118 1.31 5.44 -1.40
C GLU A 118 1.67 5.51 -2.89
N ASP A 119 2.96 5.42 -3.21
CA ASP A 119 3.45 5.50 -4.59
C ASP A 119 3.03 4.26 -5.39
N VAL A 120 3.02 3.08 -4.75
CA VAL A 120 2.54 1.83 -5.34
C VAL A 120 1.04 1.92 -5.67
N VAL A 121 0.22 2.32 -4.70
CA VAL A 121 -1.23 2.46 -4.90
C VAL A 121 -1.54 3.55 -5.92
N PHE A 122 -0.80 4.66 -5.91
CA PHE A 122 -0.93 5.71 -6.90
C PHE A 122 -0.66 5.21 -8.31
N SER A 123 0.33 4.34 -8.50
CA SER A 123 0.63 3.76 -9.82
C SER A 123 -0.56 2.95 -10.36
N TRP A 124 -1.23 2.16 -9.50
CA TRP A 124 -2.44 1.43 -9.87
C TRP A 124 -3.64 2.36 -10.11
N TYR A 125 -3.81 3.38 -9.25
CA TYR A 125 -4.89 4.36 -9.40
C TYR A 125 -4.74 5.19 -10.67
N ASN A 126 -3.53 5.49 -11.11
CA ASN A 126 -3.24 6.28 -12.30
C ASN A 126 -3.70 5.59 -13.61
N GLU A 127 -4.02 4.30 -13.58
CA GLU A 127 -4.67 3.60 -14.70
C GLU A 127 -6.11 4.11 -14.94
N THR A 128 -6.69 4.92 -14.03
CA THR A 128 -8.01 5.58 -14.22
C THR A 128 -8.09 6.35 -15.53
N LYS A 129 -6.97 6.91 -16.01
CA LYS A 129 -6.90 7.63 -17.29
C LYS A 129 -7.15 6.75 -18.52
N ASP A 130 -6.98 5.44 -18.36
CA ASP A 130 -7.17 4.44 -19.41
C ASP A 130 -8.51 3.68 -19.26
N TYR A 131 -9.32 4.01 -18.23
CA TYR A 131 -10.62 3.40 -17.95
C TYR A 131 -11.78 4.33 -18.32
N ASN A 132 -12.70 3.86 -19.15
CA ASN A 132 -13.97 4.52 -19.42
C ASN A 132 -15.07 3.87 -18.57
N PHE A 133 -15.62 4.65 -17.61
CA PHE A 133 -16.65 4.16 -16.70
C PHE A 133 -17.97 3.89 -17.44
N ASP A 134 -18.37 4.74 -18.41
CA ASP A 134 -19.66 4.63 -19.07
C ASP A 134 -19.76 3.35 -19.90
N ASP A 135 -18.72 3.05 -20.65
CA ASP A 135 -18.64 1.86 -21.49
C ASP A 135 -18.07 0.64 -20.76
N ASN A 136 -17.54 0.80 -19.55
CA ASN A 136 -16.81 -0.23 -18.80
C ASN A 136 -15.66 -0.84 -19.62
N THR A 137 -14.88 -0.01 -20.29
CA THR A 137 -13.78 -0.40 -21.18
C THR A 137 -12.46 0.21 -20.78
N CYS A 138 -11.38 -0.43 -21.20
CA CYS A 138 -10.02 0.05 -21.00
C CYS A 138 -9.35 0.30 -22.35
N THR A 139 -8.67 1.44 -22.50
CA THR A 139 -7.81 1.73 -23.67
C THR A 139 -6.44 1.07 -23.54
N LYS A 140 -5.98 0.86 -22.30
CA LYS A 140 -4.77 0.10 -21.91
C LYS A 140 -5.10 -0.74 -20.68
N THR A 141 -4.07 -1.27 -20.00
CA THR A 141 -4.25 -1.95 -18.71
C THR A 141 -4.91 -1.01 -17.71
N CYS A 142 -6.05 -1.43 -17.14
CA CYS A 142 -6.75 -0.70 -16.09
C CYS A 142 -7.28 -1.61 -14.96
N GLY A 143 -6.90 -2.89 -14.98
CA GLY A 143 -7.38 -3.87 -14.01
C GLY A 143 -6.90 -3.62 -12.59
N HIS A 144 -5.73 -2.98 -12.41
CA HIS A 144 -5.27 -2.60 -11.07
C HIS A 144 -6.14 -1.48 -10.50
N TYR A 145 -6.46 -0.45 -11.29
CA TYR A 145 -7.36 0.62 -10.89
C TYR A 145 -8.74 0.07 -10.50
N THR A 146 -9.37 -0.72 -11.38
CA THR A 146 -10.71 -1.22 -11.13
C THR A 146 -10.79 -2.10 -9.89
N GLN A 147 -9.73 -2.88 -9.57
CA GLN A 147 -9.64 -3.63 -8.32
C GLN A 147 -9.49 -2.70 -7.10
N VAL A 148 -8.64 -1.66 -7.16
CA VAL A 148 -8.48 -0.68 -6.06
C VAL A 148 -9.82 -0.06 -5.69
N VAL A 149 -10.66 0.27 -6.69
CA VAL A 149 -11.94 0.96 -6.49
C VAL A 149 -13.16 0.03 -6.57
N TRP A 150 -12.97 -1.29 -6.44
CA TRP A 150 -14.07 -2.25 -6.45
C TRP A 150 -14.91 -2.14 -5.18
N ALA A 151 -16.16 -1.65 -5.31
CA ALA A 151 -17.00 -1.29 -4.18
C ALA A 151 -17.25 -2.45 -3.21
N ASP A 152 -17.47 -3.67 -3.73
CA ASP A 152 -17.82 -4.85 -2.93
C ASP A 152 -16.61 -5.50 -2.24
N THR A 153 -15.38 -5.11 -2.59
CA THR A 153 -14.20 -5.51 -1.83
C THR A 153 -14.21 -4.82 -0.45
N LEU A 154 -13.99 -5.61 0.60
CA LEU A 154 -14.09 -5.19 2.00
C LEU A 154 -12.75 -5.28 2.74
N LYS A 155 -11.86 -6.17 2.28
CA LYS A 155 -10.61 -6.54 2.95
C LYS A 155 -9.43 -6.40 2.00
N ILE A 156 -8.31 -5.99 2.57
CA ILE A 156 -7.03 -5.91 1.86
C ILE A 156 -5.90 -6.42 2.74
N GLY A 157 -4.92 -7.09 2.14
CA GLY A 157 -3.68 -7.46 2.79
C GLY A 157 -2.53 -7.45 1.81
N CYS A 158 -1.48 -6.68 2.11
CA CYS A 158 -0.35 -6.48 1.21
C CYS A 158 0.96 -6.99 1.82
N ALA A 159 1.92 -7.29 0.96
CA ALA A 159 3.28 -7.67 1.34
C ALA A 159 4.29 -7.23 0.31
N ILE A 160 5.56 -7.24 0.71
CA ILE A 160 6.72 -6.98 -0.15
C ILE A 160 7.80 -8.02 0.10
N SER A 161 8.55 -8.37 -0.95
CA SER A 161 9.82 -9.09 -0.85
C SER A 161 10.88 -8.45 -1.74
N ASN A 162 12.15 -8.58 -1.33
CA ASN A 162 13.28 -8.18 -2.17
C ASN A 162 13.57 -9.28 -3.19
N CYS A 163 13.48 -8.95 -4.47
CA CYS A 163 13.62 -9.87 -5.58
C CYS A 163 14.65 -9.36 -6.61
N PRO A 164 15.93 -9.32 -6.28
CA PRO A 164 16.96 -8.65 -7.09
C PRO A 164 17.11 -9.25 -8.49
N HIS A 165 16.83 -10.55 -8.67
CA HIS A 165 16.96 -11.22 -9.97
C HIS A 165 15.89 -10.81 -11.00
N LEU A 166 14.80 -10.15 -10.58
CA LEU A 166 13.75 -9.73 -11.52
C LEU A 166 14.16 -8.51 -12.37
N THR A 167 15.14 -7.71 -11.90
CA THR A 167 15.54 -6.46 -12.56
C THR A 167 17.06 -6.31 -12.69
N GLY A 168 17.84 -7.29 -12.23
CA GLY A 168 19.31 -7.21 -12.17
C GLY A 168 19.86 -6.32 -11.04
N TYR A 169 19.00 -5.70 -10.23
CA TYR A 169 19.33 -4.92 -9.03
C TYR A 169 18.24 -5.12 -7.97
N SER A 170 18.46 -4.59 -6.76
CA SER A 170 17.50 -4.74 -5.66
C SER A 170 16.12 -4.19 -6.04
N ALA A 171 15.14 -5.06 -6.18
CA ALA A 171 13.77 -4.72 -6.54
C ALA A 171 12.79 -5.23 -5.50
N GLY A 172 11.77 -4.43 -5.22
CA GLY A 172 10.61 -4.80 -4.43
C GLY A 172 9.52 -5.41 -5.31
N LEU A 173 9.14 -6.65 -5.02
CA LEU A 173 7.91 -7.23 -5.53
C LEU A 173 6.83 -7.00 -4.48
N PHE A 174 5.84 -6.15 -4.82
CA PHE A 174 4.71 -5.83 -3.96
C PHE A 174 3.48 -6.57 -4.47
N VAL A 175 2.73 -7.15 -3.56
CA VAL A 175 1.45 -7.82 -3.85
C VAL A 175 0.42 -7.37 -2.83
N CYS A 176 -0.76 -6.98 -3.31
CA CYS A 176 -1.94 -6.77 -2.49
C CYS A 176 -3.02 -7.76 -2.90
N ASN A 177 -3.57 -8.48 -1.91
CA ASN A 177 -4.72 -9.35 -2.08
C ASN A 177 -6.00 -8.69 -1.56
N TYR A 178 -7.11 -8.93 -2.24
CA TYR A 178 -8.41 -8.29 -2.02
C TYR A 178 -9.51 -9.33 -1.81
N ALA A 179 -10.39 -9.10 -0.85
CA ALA A 179 -11.51 -9.99 -0.59
C ALA A 179 -12.81 -9.23 -0.22
N PRO A 180 -13.96 -9.62 -0.78
CA PRO A 180 -14.09 -10.45 -1.97
C PRO A 180 -13.31 -9.90 -3.16
N ALA A 181 -13.03 -10.75 -4.16
CA ALA A 181 -12.38 -10.32 -5.39
C ALA A 181 -13.17 -9.25 -6.12
N GLY A 182 -12.50 -8.45 -6.94
CA GLY A 182 -13.12 -7.58 -7.93
C GLY A 182 -12.93 -8.09 -9.36
N ASN A 183 -13.09 -7.17 -10.30
CA ASN A 183 -12.82 -7.38 -11.73
C ASN A 183 -13.62 -8.54 -12.38
N PHE A 184 -14.86 -8.76 -11.94
CA PHE A 184 -15.74 -9.69 -12.60
C PHE A 184 -16.11 -9.18 -14.00
N ARG A 185 -15.99 -10.07 -14.99
CA ARG A 185 -16.25 -9.73 -16.39
C ARG A 185 -17.63 -9.10 -16.59
N GLY A 186 -17.69 -7.97 -17.27
CA GLY A 186 -18.92 -7.24 -17.56
C GLY A 186 -19.46 -6.40 -16.41
N SER A 187 -18.88 -6.48 -15.22
CA SER A 187 -19.32 -5.68 -14.07
C SER A 187 -18.52 -4.40 -13.94
N LYS A 188 -19.18 -3.29 -13.63
CA LYS A 188 -18.53 -2.04 -13.25
C LYS A 188 -18.00 -2.13 -11.83
N PRO A 189 -16.92 -1.42 -11.50
CA PRO A 189 -16.29 -1.51 -10.17
C PRO A 189 -17.18 -0.96 -9.04
N TYR A 190 -18.13 -0.09 -9.34
CA TYR A 190 -19.06 0.48 -8.37
C TYR A 190 -20.33 1.00 -9.05
N ILE A 191 -21.34 1.33 -8.26
CA ILE A 191 -22.57 1.98 -8.70
C ILE A 191 -22.38 3.48 -8.57
N THR A 192 -22.58 4.23 -9.66
CA THR A 192 -22.52 5.69 -9.65
C THR A 192 -23.70 6.31 -8.93
N GLY A 193 -23.48 7.47 -8.30
CA GLY A 193 -24.53 8.21 -7.61
C GLY A 193 -23.99 9.05 -6.45
N LYS A 194 -24.91 9.69 -5.71
CA LYS A 194 -24.55 10.46 -4.52
C LYS A 194 -23.77 9.58 -3.54
N PRO A 195 -22.57 9.99 -3.07
CA PRO A 195 -21.80 9.20 -2.12
C PRO A 195 -22.65 8.72 -0.94
N CYS A 196 -22.46 7.46 -0.59
CA CYS A 196 -23.15 6.74 0.48
C CYS A 196 -24.66 6.52 0.32
N SER A 197 -25.29 6.93 -0.79
CA SER A 197 -26.74 6.78 -0.95
C SER A 197 -27.20 5.32 -1.00
N MET A 198 -26.26 4.38 -1.21
CA MET A 198 -26.52 2.93 -1.24
C MET A 198 -25.68 2.16 -0.19
N CYS A 199 -25.33 2.77 0.92
CA CYS A 199 -24.60 2.10 2.00
C CYS A 199 -25.46 1.10 2.81
N GLY A 200 -26.79 1.11 2.66
CA GLY A 200 -27.71 0.34 3.51
C GLY A 200 -27.60 0.77 4.98
N GLU A 201 -27.44 -0.18 5.88
CA GLU A 201 -27.32 0.08 7.33
C GLU A 201 -25.91 0.56 7.78
N LYS A 202 -24.98 0.74 6.83
CA LYS A 202 -23.61 1.20 7.15
C LYS A 202 -23.59 2.72 7.33
N GLU A 203 -22.70 3.19 8.19
CA GLU A 203 -22.43 4.63 8.32
C GLU A 203 -21.72 5.18 7.09
N CYS A 204 -22.00 6.43 6.76
CA CYS A 204 -21.25 7.18 5.76
C CYS A 204 -20.13 7.98 6.43
N VAL A 205 -18.89 7.62 6.16
CA VAL A 205 -17.73 8.35 6.68
C VAL A 205 -16.81 8.72 5.50
N ASN A 206 -16.63 10.01 5.27
CA ASN A 206 -15.79 10.52 4.18
C ASN A 206 -16.10 9.87 2.83
N SER A 207 -17.38 9.85 2.44
CA SER A 207 -17.88 9.25 1.20
C SER A 207 -17.70 7.73 1.07
N LEU A 208 -17.40 7.02 2.16
CA LEU A 208 -17.28 5.57 2.20
C LEU A 208 -18.30 4.95 3.15
N CYS A 209 -18.82 3.79 2.76
CA CYS A 209 -19.71 2.97 3.59
C CYS A 209 -18.89 2.19 4.62
N CYS A 210 -19.05 2.49 5.90
CA CYS A 210 -18.35 1.86 7.02
C CYS A 210 -19.29 0.95 7.81
N LYS A 211 -18.86 -0.28 8.13
CA LYS A 211 -19.59 -1.11 9.09
C LYS A 211 -19.61 -0.45 10.47
N HIS A 212 -20.79 -0.27 11.03
CA HIS A 212 -20.94 0.17 12.42
C HIS A 212 -20.42 -0.92 13.36
N SER A 213 -19.43 -0.60 14.20
CA SER A 213 -19.00 -1.50 15.27
C SER A 213 -19.76 -1.18 16.53
N ARG A 214 -20.83 -1.94 16.81
CA ARG A 214 -21.69 -1.71 17.99
C ARG A 214 -21.02 -2.05 19.33
N ASN A 215 -19.82 -2.71 19.35
CA ASN A 215 -19.40 -3.39 20.59
C ASN A 215 -17.94 -3.25 21.05
N THR A 216 -17.11 -2.32 20.55
CA THR A 216 -15.81 -2.08 21.21
C THR A 216 -15.27 -0.67 20.95
N PRO A 217 -14.78 0.05 22.01
CA PRO A 217 -14.17 1.37 21.86
C PRO A 217 -12.92 1.39 20.94
N SER A 218 -12.27 0.24 20.73
CA SER A 218 -11.09 0.11 19.88
C SER A 218 -11.41 0.06 18.38
N GLN A 219 -12.61 -0.41 17.97
CA GLN A 219 -13.01 -0.48 16.57
C GLN A 219 -13.72 0.80 16.08
N GLN A 220 -14.26 1.60 16.98
CA GLN A 220 -14.77 2.93 16.67
C GLN A 220 -13.68 3.85 16.09
N LYS A 221 -12.41 3.61 16.46
CA LYS A 221 -11.24 4.31 15.89
C LYS A 221 -11.02 4.06 14.39
N THR A 222 -11.53 2.97 13.81
CA THR A 222 -11.22 2.61 12.41
C THR A 222 -11.94 3.51 11.40
N CYS A 223 -13.19 3.94 11.70
CA CYS A 223 -13.90 4.89 10.83
C CYS A 223 -13.49 6.36 11.11
N HIS A 224 -13.07 6.70 12.36
CA HIS A 224 -12.74 8.08 12.76
C HIS A 224 -11.26 8.46 12.64
N LEU A 225 -10.33 7.52 12.58
CA LEU A 225 -8.87 7.80 12.56
C LEU A 225 -8.38 8.58 11.33
N LEU A 226 -9.16 8.61 10.24
CA LEU A 226 -8.79 9.36 9.04
C LEU A 226 -9.02 10.88 9.15
N VAL A 227 -9.77 11.36 10.16
CA VAL A 227 -10.11 12.79 10.30
C VAL A 227 -9.01 13.57 11.04
N LEU A 228 -8.31 12.94 11.99
CA LEU A 228 -7.32 13.65 12.84
C LEU A 228 -5.95 13.82 12.20
N GLY A 229 -5.57 12.99 11.21
CA GLY A 229 -4.27 13.10 10.54
C GLY A 229 -4.11 14.34 9.65
N PHE A 230 -5.22 14.88 9.11
CA PHE A 230 -5.18 16.00 8.16
C PHE A 230 -5.22 17.38 8.82
N VAL A 231 -5.67 17.49 10.07
CA VAL A 231 -5.72 18.79 10.77
C VAL A 231 -4.33 19.21 11.26
N LEU A 232 -3.47 18.27 11.63
CA LEU A 232 -2.10 18.59 12.11
C LEU A 232 -1.10 18.93 11.00
N GLN A 233 -1.33 18.47 9.75
CA GLN A 233 -0.43 18.80 8.62
C GLN A 233 -0.69 20.19 8.00
N ARG A 234 -1.77 20.88 8.37
CA ARG A 234 -2.03 22.27 7.92
C ARG A 234 -1.62 23.34 8.92
N LEU A 235 -1.04 22.96 10.07
CA LEU A 235 -0.62 23.89 11.14
C LEU A 235 0.89 23.87 11.38
N LEU A 236 1.68 23.19 10.54
CA LEU A 236 3.14 23.26 10.44
C LEU A 236 3.54 23.67 9.03
#